data_3c2cdd909868d552338e31446438f594
#
_entry.id   3c2cdd909868d552338e31446438f594
#
_cell.length_a   1.000
_cell.length_b   1.000
_cell.length_c   1.000
_cell.angle_alpha   90.00
_cell.angle_beta   90.00
_cell.angle_gamma   90.00
#
_symmetry.space_group_name_H-M   'P 1'
#
loop_
_entity.id
_entity.type
_entity.pdbx_description
1 polymer ?
#
loop_
_entity_poly.entity_id
_entity_poly.type
_entity_poly.pdbx_seq_one_letter_code
_entity_poly.pdbx_strand_id
1 'polypeptide(L)'
;KQRRAELQKQVEEELQQNLLRKENILTQMKEMADAETADVMDNLKKMRELQAEWKTIGPVPATKTQEVWKNYQQYQERFYDLVKINIELRDLDFKKNLELKTLLCEAAEKLQENPNIVEANRALQQLHDEWAEIGPVARELRQDLWNRFKQASTIINKKHQAYFDELHAKENENLEKKQALIDQLKELDINKLKSNKQWDEATEKVQAIQQEWRTIGFAPKKQNQAIYNEYRELCEAFFKAKTAYYKG
;
A
#
# COMPACT_ATOMS: atom_id res chain seq x y z
N LYS A 1 -38.55 -56.30 -45.26
CA LYS A 1 -38.76 -56.33 -43.78
C LYS A 1 -37.47 -56.06 -43.03
N GLN A 2 -36.29 -56.62 -43.39
CA GLN A 2 -35.03 -56.47 -42.71
C GLN A 2 -34.49 -55.00 -42.78
N ARG A 3 -34.52 -54.30 -43.92
CA ARG A 3 -34.11 -52.92 -44.11
C ARG A 3 -34.89 -51.95 -43.22
N ARG A 4 -36.16 -52.20 -43.01
CA ARG A 4 -37.04 -51.38 -42.18
C ARG A 4 -36.68 -51.47 -40.68
N ALA A 5 -36.36 -52.72 -40.27
CA ALA A 5 -35.96 -53.03 -38.90
C ALA A 5 -34.55 -52.37 -38.55
N GLU A 6 -33.61 -52.41 -39.50
CA GLU A 6 -32.32 -51.83 -39.36
C GLU A 6 -32.37 -50.25 -39.27
N LEU A 7 -33.19 -49.62 -40.10
CA LEU A 7 -33.42 -48.15 -40.05
C LEU A 7 -34.06 -47.75 -38.73
N GLN A 8 -35.03 -48.53 -38.27
CA GLN A 8 -35.69 -48.27 -36.98
C GLN A 8 -34.72 -48.41 -35.81
N LYS A 9 -33.83 -49.38 -35.85
CA LYS A 9 -32.79 -49.60 -34.84
C LYS A 9 -31.78 -48.46 -34.86
N GLN A 10 -31.36 -47.97 -36.02
CA GLN A 10 -30.45 -46.84 -36.14
C GLN A 10 -31.05 -45.55 -35.59
N VAL A 11 -32.34 -45.30 -35.86
CA VAL A 11 -33.07 -44.14 -35.32
C VAL A 11 -33.14 -44.20 -33.80
N GLU A 12 -33.45 -45.35 -33.22
CA GLU A 12 -33.50 -45.55 -31.77
C GLU A 12 -32.13 -45.34 -31.11
N GLU A 13 -31.05 -45.83 -31.72
CA GLU A 13 -29.68 -45.63 -31.25
C GLU A 13 -29.31 -44.17 -31.28
N GLU A 14 -29.66 -43.45 -32.34
CA GLU A 14 -29.42 -42.00 -32.44
C GLU A 14 -30.18 -41.22 -31.38
N LEU A 15 -31.44 -41.53 -31.13
CA LEU A 15 -32.24 -40.93 -30.07
C LEU A 15 -31.62 -41.17 -28.69
N GLN A 16 -31.12 -42.38 -28.43
CA GLN A 16 -30.43 -42.69 -27.16
C GLN A 16 -29.11 -41.94 -27.01
N GLN A 17 -28.33 -41.82 -28.06
CA GLN A 17 -27.11 -41.04 -28.04
C GLN A 17 -27.39 -39.56 -27.79
N ASN A 18 -28.40 -39.00 -28.42
CA ASN A 18 -28.85 -37.64 -28.19
C ASN A 18 -29.29 -37.44 -26.73
N LEU A 19 -29.98 -38.40 -26.15
CA LEU A 19 -30.39 -38.38 -24.75
C LEU A 19 -29.17 -38.33 -23.83
N LEU A 20 -28.18 -39.19 -24.05
CA LEU A 20 -26.96 -39.21 -23.24
C LEU A 20 -26.20 -37.87 -23.31
N ARG A 21 -26.10 -37.30 -24.50
CA ARG A 21 -25.46 -35.99 -24.69
C ARG A 21 -26.23 -34.90 -23.95
N LYS A 22 -27.52 -34.86 -24.04
CA LYS A 22 -28.37 -33.89 -23.34
C LYS A 22 -28.32 -34.07 -21.81
N GLU A 23 -28.34 -35.30 -21.32
CA GLU A 23 -28.22 -35.61 -19.89
C GLU A 23 -26.86 -35.16 -19.33
N ASN A 24 -25.80 -35.34 -20.10
CA ASN A 24 -24.47 -34.84 -19.72
C ASN A 24 -24.47 -33.32 -19.58
N ILE A 25 -25.07 -32.60 -20.51
CA ILE A 25 -25.23 -31.14 -20.42
C ILE A 25 -26.07 -30.77 -19.19
N LEU A 26 -27.18 -31.46 -18.96
CA LEU A 26 -28.05 -31.23 -17.80
C LEU A 26 -27.30 -31.42 -16.46
N THR A 27 -26.47 -32.44 -16.37
CA THR A 27 -25.64 -32.70 -15.19
C THR A 27 -24.71 -31.53 -14.93
N GLN A 28 -24.01 -31.01 -15.95
CA GLN A 28 -23.13 -29.87 -15.82
C GLN A 28 -23.90 -28.59 -15.46
N MET A 29 -25.06 -28.37 -16.08
CA MET A 29 -25.91 -27.21 -15.76
C MET A 29 -26.40 -27.24 -14.31
N LYS A 30 -26.80 -28.41 -13.83
CA LYS A 30 -27.22 -28.62 -12.44
C LYS A 30 -26.11 -28.32 -11.47
N GLU A 31 -24.91 -28.82 -11.72
CA GLU A 31 -23.73 -28.54 -10.89
C GLU A 31 -23.44 -27.04 -10.80
N MET A 32 -23.52 -26.32 -11.93
CA MET A 32 -23.32 -24.87 -11.96
C MET A 32 -24.44 -24.11 -11.24
N ALA A 33 -25.69 -24.58 -11.36
CA ALA A 33 -26.82 -23.95 -10.67
C ALA A 33 -26.79 -24.17 -9.15
N ASP A 34 -26.20 -25.29 -8.70
CA ASP A 34 -26.08 -25.63 -7.28
C ASP A 34 -24.76 -25.13 -6.65
N ALA A 35 -23.83 -24.56 -7.41
CA ALA A 35 -22.53 -24.07 -6.93
C ALA A 35 -22.66 -22.73 -6.23
N GLU A 36 -22.65 -22.73 -4.90
CA GLU A 36 -22.81 -21.52 -4.08
C GLU A 36 -21.54 -20.66 -4.00
N THR A 37 -20.36 -21.27 -4.17
CA THR A 37 -19.05 -20.64 -3.92
C THR A 37 -18.16 -20.51 -5.16
N ALA A 38 -18.60 -20.97 -6.33
CA ALA A 38 -17.85 -20.93 -7.57
C ALA A 38 -17.86 -19.53 -8.18
N ASP A 39 -16.84 -19.21 -8.99
CA ASP A 39 -16.84 -17.99 -9.81
C ASP A 39 -17.97 -18.07 -10.85
N VAL A 40 -19.06 -17.37 -10.57
CA VAL A 40 -20.28 -17.37 -11.38
C VAL A 40 -20.03 -16.80 -12.78
N MET A 41 -19.07 -15.88 -12.93
CA MET A 41 -18.76 -15.30 -14.24
C MET A 41 -18.06 -16.29 -15.17
N ASP A 42 -17.16 -17.14 -14.63
CA ASP A 42 -16.55 -18.24 -15.39
C ASP A 42 -17.61 -19.28 -15.77
N ASN A 43 -18.50 -19.60 -14.86
CA ASN A 43 -19.62 -20.51 -15.12
C ASN A 43 -20.60 -19.95 -16.15
N LEU A 44 -20.77 -18.64 -16.24
CA LEU A 44 -21.61 -18.00 -17.26
C LEU A 44 -21.10 -18.31 -18.67
N LYS A 45 -19.79 -18.25 -18.89
CA LYS A 45 -19.18 -18.63 -20.17
C LYS A 45 -19.43 -20.09 -20.50
N LYS A 46 -19.22 -20.99 -19.54
CA LYS A 46 -19.49 -22.42 -19.68
C LYS A 46 -20.96 -22.70 -19.98
N MET A 47 -21.86 -22.00 -19.30
CA MET A 47 -23.30 -22.13 -19.54
C MET A 47 -23.67 -21.77 -20.98
N ARG A 48 -23.13 -20.71 -21.51
CA ARG A 48 -23.35 -20.30 -22.91
C ARG A 48 -22.82 -21.31 -23.89
N GLU A 49 -21.68 -21.94 -23.61
CA GLU A 49 -21.13 -23.03 -24.43
C GLU A 49 -22.03 -24.25 -24.41
N LEU A 50 -22.53 -24.62 -23.24
CA LEU A 50 -23.48 -25.75 -23.09
C LEU A 50 -24.81 -25.49 -23.81
N GLN A 51 -25.32 -24.27 -23.74
CA GLN A 51 -26.52 -23.86 -24.46
C GLN A 51 -26.33 -23.93 -25.98
N ALA A 52 -25.17 -23.53 -26.46
CA ALA A 52 -24.84 -23.64 -27.90
C ALA A 52 -24.75 -25.12 -28.34
N GLU A 53 -24.11 -25.96 -27.55
CA GLU A 53 -24.04 -27.42 -27.79
C GLU A 53 -25.42 -28.07 -27.79
N TRP A 54 -26.27 -27.70 -26.83
CA TRP A 54 -27.64 -28.21 -26.73
C TRP A 54 -28.43 -28.01 -28.02
N LYS A 55 -28.29 -26.88 -28.66
CA LYS A 55 -28.98 -26.57 -29.93
C LYS A 55 -28.53 -27.46 -31.09
N THR A 56 -27.34 -28.04 -31.03
CA THR A 56 -26.81 -28.91 -32.06
C THR A 56 -27.27 -30.35 -31.91
N ILE A 57 -27.84 -30.73 -30.75
CA ILE A 57 -28.28 -32.08 -30.46
C ILE A 57 -29.70 -32.27 -30.98
N GLY A 58 -29.92 -33.37 -31.66
CA GLY A 58 -31.22 -33.73 -32.23
C GLY A 58 -32.22 -34.25 -31.19
N PRO A 59 -33.33 -34.79 -31.66
CA PRO A 59 -34.40 -35.24 -30.77
C PRO A 59 -33.97 -36.42 -29.87
N VAL A 60 -34.63 -36.55 -28.75
CA VAL A 60 -34.47 -37.63 -27.76
C VAL A 60 -35.70 -38.56 -27.81
N PRO A 61 -35.66 -39.75 -27.17
CA PRO A 61 -36.83 -40.60 -27.10
C PRO A 61 -38.06 -39.87 -26.57
N ALA A 62 -39.23 -40.11 -27.19
CA ALA A 62 -40.46 -39.39 -26.91
C ALA A 62 -40.86 -39.41 -25.42
N THR A 63 -40.57 -40.50 -24.72
CA THR A 63 -40.86 -40.65 -23.28
C THR A 63 -40.01 -39.74 -22.40
N LYS A 64 -38.89 -39.20 -22.89
CA LYS A 64 -37.95 -38.37 -22.17
C LYS A 64 -37.99 -36.89 -22.56
N THR A 65 -38.66 -36.55 -23.64
CA THR A 65 -38.65 -35.19 -24.22
C THR A 65 -39.09 -34.14 -23.23
N GLN A 66 -40.20 -34.33 -22.51
CA GLN A 66 -40.72 -33.37 -21.54
C GLN A 66 -39.81 -33.22 -20.32
N GLU A 67 -39.33 -34.34 -19.77
CA GLU A 67 -38.44 -34.31 -18.60
C GLU A 67 -37.13 -33.58 -18.88
N VAL A 68 -36.52 -33.91 -20.03
CA VAL A 68 -35.27 -33.29 -20.47
C VAL A 68 -35.43 -31.76 -20.65
N TRP A 69 -36.49 -31.35 -21.31
CA TRP A 69 -36.79 -29.96 -21.56
C TRP A 69 -37.09 -29.18 -20.26
N LYS A 70 -37.90 -29.80 -19.39
CA LYS A 70 -38.22 -29.21 -18.08
C LYS A 70 -36.98 -29.03 -17.23
N ASN A 71 -36.10 -30.00 -17.17
CA ASN A 71 -34.86 -29.92 -16.42
C ASN A 71 -33.93 -28.86 -17.00
N TYR A 72 -33.84 -28.78 -18.33
CA TYR A 72 -33.05 -27.76 -19.00
C TYR A 72 -33.51 -26.34 -18.60
N GLN A 73 -34.80 -26.06 -18.72
CA GLN A 73 -35.35 -24.77 -18.34
C GLN A 73 -35.16 -24.47 -16.86
N GLN A 74 -35.36 -25.41 -15.99
CA GLN A 74 -35.27 -25.27 -14.54
C GLN A 74 -33.84 -24.98 -14.10
N TYR A 75 -32.85 -25.71 -14.63
CA TYR A 75 -31.45 -25.48 -14.30
C TYR A 75 -30.95 -24.18 -14.88
N GLN A 76 -31.35 -23.80 -16.09
CA GLN A 76 -31.04 -22.55 -16.71
C GLN A 76 -31.58 -21.36 -15.88
N GLU A 77 -32.84 -21.43 -15.47
CA GLU A 77 -33.49 -20.40 -14.66
C GLU A 77 -32.79 -20.23 -13.30
N ARG A 78 -32.54 -21.33 -12.60
CA ARG A 78 -31.82 -21.32 -11.30
C ARG A 78 -30.42 -20.75 -11.44
N PHE A 79 -29.72 -21.10 -12.50
CA PHE A 79 -28.37 -20.55 -12.76
C PHE A 79 -28.42 -19.05 -13.01
N TYR A 80 -29.33 -18.56 -13.83
CA TYR A 80 -29.45 -17.12 -14.07
C TYR A 80 -29.91 -16.34 -12.84
N ASP A 81 -30.73 -16.90 -11.99
CA ASP A 81 -31.09 -16.32 -10.70
C ASP A 81 -29.85 -16.21 -9.81
N LEU A 82 -29.01 -17.23 -9.79
CA LEU A 82 -27.75 -17.21 -9.06
C LEU A 82 -26.81 -16.13 -9.59
N VAL A 83 -26.68 -15.96 -10.90
CA VAL A 83 -25.91 -14.90 -11.54
C VAL A 83 -26.41 -13.52 -11.11
N LYS A 84 -27.74 -13.34 -11.13
CA LYS A 84 -28.37 -12.06 -10.74
C LYS A 84 -28.06 -11.73 -9.29
N ILE A 85 -28.21 -12.68 -8.38
CA ILE A 85 -27.92 -12.50 -6.96
C ILE A 85 -26.45 -12.11 -6.77
N ASN A 86 -25.53 -12.79 -7.45
CA ASN A 86 -24.10 -12.49 -7.36
C ASN A 86 -23.76 -11.08 -7.88
N ILE A 87 -24.39 -10.64 -8.96
CA ILE A 87 -24.22 -9.29 -9.49
C ILE A 87 -24.72 -8.26 -8.47
N GLU A 88 -25.89 -8.47 -7.88
CA GLU A 88 -26.45 -7.58 -6.86
C GLU A 88 -25.56 -7.50 -5.62
N LEU A 89 -25.03 -8.63 -5.14
CA LEU A 89 -24.08 -8.66 -4.02
C LEU A 89 -22.79 -7.92 -4.34
N ARG A 90 -22.26 -8.12 -5.55
CA ARG A 90 -21.07 -7.42 -6.02
C ARG A 90 -21.30 -5.91 -6.07
N ASP A 91 -22.44 -5.46 -6.56
CA ASP A 91 -22.78 -4.05 -6.63
C ASP A 91 -22.91 -3.43 -5.25
N LEU A 92 -23.47 -4.16 -4.28
CA LEU A 92 -23.51 -3.75 -2.88
C LEU A 92 -22.10 -3.63 -2.28
N ASP A 93 -21.24 -4.59 -2.55
CA ASP A 93 -19.84 -4.56 -2.10
C ASP A 93 -19.09 -3.38 -2.71
N PHE A 94 -19.29 -3.13 -4.00
CA PHE A 94 -18.69 -1.97 -4.68
C PHE A 94 -19.13 -0.66 -4.05
N LYS A 95 -20.41 -0.53 -3.74
CA LYS A 95 -20.96 0.66 -3.08
C LYS A 95 -20.38 0.87 -1.69
N LYS A 96 -20.31 -0.19 -0.90
CA LYS A 96 -19.71 -0.15 0.44
C LYS A 96 -18.22 0.21 0.37
N ASN A 97 -17.49 -0.41 -0.54
CA ASN A 97 -16.07 -0.13 -0.75
C ASN A 97 -15.84 1.32 -1.19
N LEU A 98 -16.71 1.85 -2.05
CA LEU A 98 -16.67 3.26 -2.46
C LEU A 98 -16.83 4.19 -1.27
N GLU A 99 -17.80 3.95 -0.40
CA GLU A 99 -18.03 4.74 0.81
C GLU A 99 -16.80 4.73 1.71
N LEU A 100 -16.22 3.55 1.96
CA LEU A 100 -15.03 3.40 2.81
C LEU A 100 -13.81 4.10 2.21
N LYS A 101 -13.55 3.90 0.92
CA LYS A 101 -12.42 4.53 0.24
C LYS A 101 -12.58 6.05 0.14
N THR A 102 -13.79 6.54 -0.05
CA THR A 102 -14.07 7.97 -0.04
C THR A 102 -13.76 8.59 1.32
N LEU A 103 -14.13 7.92 2.42
CA LEU A 103 -13.77 8.35 3.77
C LEU A 103 -12.25 8.42 3.97
N LEU A 104 -11.50 7.46 3.41
CA LEU A 104 -10.04 7.49 3.47
C LEU A 104 -9.45 8.66 2.66
N CYS A 105 -10.03 8.96 1.50
CA CYS A 105 -9.63 10.14 0.72
C CYS A 105 -9.85 11.43 1.51
N GLU A 106 -11.01 11.58 2.13
CA GLU A 106 -11.34 12.74 2.96
C GLU A 106 -10.40 12.85 4.17
N ALA A 107 -10.09 11.72 4.83
CA ALA A 107 -9.15 11.69 5.94
C ALA A 107 -7.74 12.10 5.50
N ALA A 108 -7.26 11.60 4.35
CA ALA A 108 -5.96 11.97 3.80
C ALA A 108 -5.90 13.45 3.44
N GLU A 109 -6.94 13.99 2.83
CA GLU A 109 -7.04 15.42 2.50
C GLU A 109 -6.99 16.28 3.76
N LYS A 110 -7.67 15.85 4.83
CA LYS A 110 -7.65 16.55 6.11
C LYS A 110 -6.28 16.52 6.77
N LEU A 111 -5.51 15.45 6.60
CA LEU A 111 -4.14 15.34 7.13
C LEU A 111 -3.18 16.37 6.51
N GLN A 112 -3.47 16.89 5.32
CA GLN A 112 -2.66 17.95 4.70
C GLN A 112 -2.60 19.21 5.56
N GLU A 113 -3.61 19.45 6.36
CA GLU A 113 -3.73 20.65 7.22
C GLU A 113 -3.08 20.46 8.59
N ASN A 114 -2.67 19.24 8.94
CA ASN A 114 -2.04 18.97 10.23
C ASN A 114 -0.65 19.59 10.29
N PRO A 115 -0.39 20.52 11.23
CA PRO A 115 0.92 21.15 11.36
C PRO A 115 2.04 20.20 11.80
N ASN A 116 1.69 19.09 12.47
CA ASN A 116 2.64 18.06 12.85
C ASN A 116 2.87 17.09 11.69
N ILE A 117 3.91 17.35 10.91
CA ILE A 117 4.22 16.59 9.68
C ILE A 117 4.52 15.11 9.96
N VAL A 118 5.23 14.81 11.05
CA VAL A 118 5.60 13.44 11.43
C VAL A 118 4.35 12.63 11.77
N GLU A 119 3.45 13.22 12.55
CA GLU A 119 2.16 12.62 12.92
C GLU A 119 1.28 12.40 11.67
N ALA A 120 1.18 13.42 10.80
CA ALA A 120 0.41 13.33 9.56
C ALA A 120 0.92 12.20 8.65
N ASN A 121 2.23 12.06 8.51
CA ASN A 121 2.82 10.98 7.72
C ASN A 121 2.52 9.60 8.31
N ARG A 122 2.61 9.46 9.62
CA ARG A 122 2.29 8.21 10.31
C ARG A 122 0.82 7.83 10.12
N ALA A 123 -0.08 8.79 10.29
CA ALA A 123 -1.51 8.59 10.06
C ALA A 123 -1.79 8.23 8.60
N LEU A 124 -1.08 8.84 7.64
CA LEU A 124 -1.19 8.50 6.22
C LEU A 124 -0.80 7.05 5.94
N GLN A 125 0.27 6.54 6.54
CA GLN A 125 0.67 5.15 6.39
C GLN A 125 -0.44 4.20 6.86
N GLN A 126 -1.10 4.52 7.95
CA GLN A 126 -2.24 3.75 8.43
C GLN A 126 -3.40 3.78 7.43
N LEU A 127 -3.69 4.94 6.82
CA LEU A 127 -4.71 5.05 5.77
C LEU A 127 -4.37 4.21 4.53
N HIS A 128 -3.09 4.13 4.16
CA HIS A 128 -2.63 3.25 3.08
C HIS A 128 -2.87 1.78 3.40
N ASP A 129 -2.59 1.35 4.62
CA ASP A 129 -2.84 -0.02 5.06
C ASP A 129 -4.34 -0.34 5.03
N GLU A 130 -5.19 0.56 5.50
CA GLU A 130 -6.64 0.43 5.45
C GLU A 130 -7.16 0.37 4.01
N TRP A 131 -6.61 1.19 3.12
CA TRP A 131 -6.96 1.17 1.69
C TRP A 131 -6.70 -0.20 1.06
N ALA A 132 -5.56 -0.80 1.38
CA ALA A 132 -5.18 -2.11 0.85
C ALA A 132 -6.14 -3.23 1.31
N GLU A 133 -6.77 -3.08 2.47
CA GLU A 133 -7.73 -4.05 3.02
C GLU A 133 -9.13 -3.91 2.43
N ILE A 134 -9.46 -2.75 1.87
CA ILE A 134 -10.77 -2.50 1.27
C ILE A 134 -10.78 -3.09 -0.14
N GLY A 135 -11.87 -3.80 -0.46
CA GLY A 135 -12.05 -4.40 -1.78
C GLY A 135 -12.26 -3.37 -2.89
N PRO A 136 -12.41 -3.84 -4.14
CA PRO A 136 -12.53 -2.97 -5.31
C PRO A 136 -13.85 -2.20 -5.34
N VAL A 137 -13.83 -1.07 -6.03
CA VAL A 137 -15.02 -0.30 -6.39
C VAL A 137 -15.37 -0.55 -7.86
N ALA A 138 -16.50 0.00 -8.32
CA ALA A 138 -16.90 -0.09 -9.72
C ALA A 138 -15.77 0.44 -10.62
N ARG A 139 -15.56 -0.24 -11.76
CA ARG A 139 -14.43 0.01 -12.67
C ARG A 139 -14.30 1.49 -13.08
N GLU A 140 -15.43 2.15 -13.34
CA GLU A 140 -15.48 3.53 -13.80
C GLU A 140 -14.96 4.53 -12.76
N LEU A 141 -15.00 4.16 -11.48
CA LEU A 141 -14.64 5.03 -10.36
C LEU A 141 -13.23 4.77 -9.82
N ARG A 142 -12.61 3.65 -10.18
CA ARG A 142 -11.32 3.20 -9.61
C ARG A 142 -10.21 4.21 -9.78
N GLN A 143 -10.03 4.70 -11.00
CA GLN A 143 -8.91 5.58 -11.32
C GLN A 143 -9.06 6.94 -10.65
N ASP A 144 -10.24 7.55 -10.70
CA ASP A 144 -10.48 8.86 -10.11
C ASP A 144 -10.33 8.82 -8.58
N LEU A 145 -10.84 7.77 -7.96
CA LEU A 145 -10.76 7.59 -6.51
C LEU A 145 -9.31 7.38 -6.06
N TRP A 146 -8.56 6.54 -6.78
CA TRP A 146 -7.14 6.33 -6.53
C TRP A 146 -6.34 7.61 -6.74
N ASN A 147 -6.61 8.35 -7.80
CA ASN A 147 -5.93 9.63 -8.08
C ASN A 147 -6.17 10.63 -6.96
N ARG A 148 -7.38 10.71 -6.45
CA ARG A 148 -7.72 11.58 -5.31
C ARG A 148 -6.90 11.23 -4.07
N PHE A 149 -6.85 9.96 -3.70
CA PHE A 149 -6.07 9.46 -2.56
C PHE A 149 -4.58 9.69 -2.77
N LYS A 150 -4.08 9.34 -3.95
CA LYS A 150 -2.67 9.52 -4.33
C LYS A 150 -2.24 10.98 -4.29
N GLN A 151 -3.08 11.90 -4.75
CA GLN A 151 -2.78 13.33 -4.75
C GLN A 151 -2.59 13.84 -3.32
N ALA A 152 -3.51 13.51 -2.41
CA ALA A 152 -3.40 13.84 -1.01
C ALA A 152 -2.12 13.24 -0.38
N SER A 153 -1.86 11.97 -0.67
CA SER A 153 -0.65 11.26 -0.22
C SER A 153 0.63 11.94 -0.70
N THR A 154 0.67 12.33 -1.97
CA THR A 154 1.83 13.00 -2.57
C THR A 154 2.12 14.33 -1.88
N ILE A 155 1.09 15.12 -1.58
CA ILE A 155 1.25 16.41 -0.89
C ILE A 155 1.85 16.20 0.51
N ILE A 156 1.34 15.24 1.26
CA ILE A 156 1.83 14.92 2.61
C ILE A 156 3.28 14.41 2.55
N ASN A 157 3.58 13.51 1.63
CA ASN A 157 4.92 12.95 1.44
C ASN A 157 5.94 14.03 1.06
N LYS A 158 5.58 14.97 0.20
CA LYS A 158 6.44 16.09 -0.17
C LYS A 158 6.71 17.02 1.02
N LYS A 159 5.70 17.32 1.83
CA LYS A 159 5.87 18.11 3.06
C LYS A 159 6.78 17.40 4.07
N HIS A 160 6.61 16.11 4.22
CA HIS A 160 7.44 15.27 5.09
C HIS A 160 8.89 15.26 4.63
N GLN A 161 9.13 15.08 3.33
CA GLN A 161 10.46 15.10 2.74
C GLN A 161 11.12 16.48 2.92
N ALA A 162 10.40 17.55 2.64
CA ALA A 162 10.89 18.91 2.82
C ALA A 162 11.25 19.21 4.28
N TYR A 163 10.44 18.76 5.23
CA TYR A 163 10.71 18.90 6.66
C TYR A 163 12.03 18.22 7.05
N PHE A 164 12.26 17.00 6.63
CA PHE A 164 13.50 16.28 6.94
C PHE A 164 14.70 16.83 6.19
N ASP A 165 14.54 17.29 4.95
CA ASP A 165 15.60 17.94 4.20
C ASP A 165 16.06 19.24 4.91
N GLU A 166 15.11 20.04 5.40
CA GLU A 166 15.39 21.25 6.16
C GLU A 166 16.06 20.92 7.49
N LEU A 167 15.59 19.89 8.19
CA LEU A 167 16.19 19.41 9.43
C LEU A 167 17.64 18.97 9.22
N HIS A 168 17.90 18.17 8.19
CA HIS A 168 19.26 17.72 7.86
C HIS A 168 20.17 18.87 7.43
N ALA A 169 19.65 19.83 6.66
CA ALA A 169 20.38 21.02 6.30
C ALA A 169 20.77 21.82 7.54
N LYS A 170 19.86 21.96 8.50
CA LYS A 170 20.12 22.63 9.77
C LYS A 170 21.18 21.92 10.62
N GLU A 171 21.08 20.57 10.69
CA GLU A 171 22.06 19.75 11.37
C GLU A 171 23.46 19.89 10.75
N ASN A 172 23.54 19.90 9.42
CA ASN A 172 24.80 20.09 8.70
C ASN A 172 25.38 21.48 8.92
N GLU A 173 24.54 22.52 8.93
CA GLU A 173 24.94 23.89 9.27
C GLU A 173 25.51 23.94 10.71
N ASN A 174 24.84 23.29 11.65
CA ASN A 174 25.30 23.20 13.03
C ASN A 174 26.66 22.49 13.13
N LEU A 175 26.84 21.41 12.34
CA LEU A 175 28.12 20.71 12.26
C LEU A 175 29.25 21.62 11.80
N GLU A 176 29.02 22.38 10.73
CA GLU A 176 30.00 23.33 10.21
C GLU A 176 30.36 24.40 11.24
N LYS A 177 29.36 24.97 11.92
CA LYS A 177 29.57 25.96 12.98
C LYS A 177 30.39 25.41 14.16
N LYS A 178 30.04 24.22 14.61
CA LYS A 178 30.73 23.50 15.68
C LYS A 178 32.17 23.16 15.28
N GLN A 179 32.38 22.70 14.06
CA GLN A 179 33.70 22.40 13.54
C GLN A 179 34.57 23.69 13.48
N ALA A 180 33.98 24.80 13.06
CA ALA A 180 34.69 26.11 13.05
C ALA A 180 35.15 26.53 14.45
N LEU A 181 34.32 26.30 15.47
CA LEU A 181 34.70 26.59 16.86
C LEU A 181 35.82 25.65 17.35
N ILE A 182 35.78 24.39 17.00
CA ILE A 182 36.83 23.42 17.30
C ILE A 182 38.15 23.85 16.63
N ASP A 183 38.10 24.28 15.38
CA ASP A 183 39.25 24.77 14.65
C ASP A 183 39.84 26.01 15.32
N GLN A 184 39.02 26.93 15.82
CA GLN A 184 39.48 28.09 16.62
C GLN A 184 40.17 27.65 17.91
N LEU A 185 39.65 26.63 18.60
CA LEU A 185 40.30 26.06 19.78
C LEU A 185 41.67 25.43 19.45
N LYS A 186 41.78 24.77 18.31
CA LYS A 186 43.04 24.18 17.85
C LYS A 186 44.08 25.21 17.45
N GLU A 187 43.65 26.36 16.93
CA GLU A 187 44.54 27.47 16.60
C GLU A 187 45.17 28.12 17.84
N LEU A 188 44.56 27.97 19.02
CA LEU A 188 45.09 28.43 20.29
C LEU A 188 46.27 27.56 20.69
N ASP A 189 47.50 28.08 20.49
CA ASP A 189 48.71 27.39 20.90
C ASP A 189 49.02 27.72 22.37
N ILE A 190 48.76 26.79 23.25
CA ILE A 190 48.98 26.87 24.70
C ILE A 190 50.42 27.17 25.02
N ASN A 191 51.35 26.65 24.22
CA ASN A 191 52.78 26.79 24.44
C ASN A 191 53.29 28.23 24.21
N LYS A 192 52.53 29.05 23.49
CA LYS A 192 52.85 30.44 23.22
C LYS A 192 52.33 31.40 24.31
N LEU A 193 51.55 30.93 25.26
CA LEU A 193 50.98 31.72 26.36
C LEU A 193 51.99 31.80 27.51
N LYS A 194 52.66 32.93 27.62
CA LYS A 194 53.77 33.11 28.58
C LYS A 194 53.52 34.18 29.64
N SER A 195 52.43 34.96 29.51
CA SER A 195 52.09 36.02 30.44
C SER A 195 50.68 35.90 30.97
N ASN A 196 50.38 36.44 32.13
CA ASN A 196 49.04 36.48 32.71
C ASN A 196 48.04 37.12 31.75
N LYS A 197 48.45 38.21 31.10
CA LYS A 197 47.61 38.91 30.10
C LYS A 197 47.26 38.01 28.94
N GLN A 198 48.21 37.25 28.40
CA GLN A 198 47.97 36.30 27.30
C GLN A 198 46.99 35.18 27.72
N TRP A 199 47.15 34.65 28.93
CA TRP A 199 46.24 33.65 29.47
C TRP A 199 44.82 34.20 29.66
N ASP A 200 44.69 35.44 30.15
CA ASP A 200 43.39 36.07 30.35
C ASP A 200 42.67 36.32 29.01
N GLU A 201 43.40 36.80 28.01
CA GLU A 201 42.86 37.01 26.65
C GLU A 201 42.44 35.67 26.02
N ALA A 202 43.26 34.63 26.17
CA ALA A 202 42.92 33.28 25.67
C ALA A 202 41.71 32.70 26.40
N THR A 203 41.58 32.92 27.71
CA THR A 203 40.44 32.48 28.50
C THR A 203 39.15 33.13 28.02
N GLU A 204 39.18 34.45 27.72
CA GLU A 204 38.01 35.13 27.17
C GLU A 204 37.58 34.54 25.85
N LYS A 205 38.53 34.20 24.97
CA LYS A 205 38.25 33.53 23.68
C LYS A 205 37.62 32.17 23.90
N VAL A 206 38.16 31.33 24.77
CA VAL A 206 37.63 29.98 25.07
C VAL A 206 36.23 30.07 25.64
N GLN A 207 36.01 31.01 26.59
CA GLN A 207 34.70 31.23 27.19
C GLN A 207 33.65 31.69 26.16
N ALA A 208 34.06 32.58 25.25
CA ALA A 208 33.22 33.05 24.16
C ALA A 208 32.83 31.88 23.24
N ILE A 209 33.79 31.01 22.91
CA ILE A 209 33.55 29.77 22.13
C ILE A 209 32.59 28.85 22.85
N GLN A 210 32.76 28.63 24.14
CA GLN A 210 31.87 27.77 24.95
C GLN A 210 30.45 28.32 24.97
N GLN A 211 30.29 29.65 25.08
CA GLN A 211 28.97 30.27 25.05
C GLN A 211 28.32 30.16 23.70
N GLU A 212 29.04 30.35 22.62
CA GLU A 212 28.56 30.20 21.26
C GLU A 212 28.17 28.74 20.96
N TRP A 213 28.98 27.78 21.43
CA TRP A 213 28.67 26.33 21.29
C TRP A 213 27.31 26.00 21.88
N ARG A 214 26.95 26.55 23.01
CA ARG A 214 25.66 26.31 23.68
C ARG A 214 24.48 26.81 22.87
N THR A 215 24.68 27.79 22.00
CA THR A 215 23.61 28.32 21.14
C THR A 215 23.40 27.52 19.87
N ILE A 216 24.36 26.66 19.50
CA ILE A 216 24.31 25.85 18.33
C ILE A 216 23.55 24.54 18.65
N GLY A 217 22.59 24.16 17.80
CA GLY A 217 21.83 22.95 17.97
C GLY A 217 22.62 21.68 17.61
N PHE A 218 21.91 20.58 17.53
CA PHE A 218 22.50 19.27 17.24
C PHE A 218 23.12 19.22 15.84
N ALA A 219 24.30 18.59 15.75
CA ALA A 219 24.89 18.12 14.50
C ALA A 219 24.24 16.80 14.09
N PRO A 220 24.49 16.28 12.87
CA PRO A 220 23.99 14.97 12.47
C PRO A 220 24.35 13.88 13.51
N LYS A 221 23.42 12.99 13.77
CA LYS A 221 23.51 11.97 14.82
C LYS A 221 24.84 11.19 14.81
N LYS A 222 25.35 10.89 13.61
CA LYS A 222 26.60 10.13 13.46
C LYS A 222 27.84 10.87 13.96
N GLN A 223 27.85 12.20 13.85
CA GLN A 223 29.02 13.05 14.20
C GLN A 223 28.84 13.75 15.54
N ASN A 224 27.62 13.89 16.03
CA ASN A 224 27.32 14.74 17.18
C ASN A 224 28.14 14.38 18.44
N GLN A 225 28.24 13.12 18.78
CA GLN A 225 28.99 12.66 19.96
C GLN A 225 30.50 12.84 19.78
N ALA A 226 31.02 12.49 18.62
CA ALA A 226 32.44 12.60 18.32
C ALA A 226 32.92 14.07 18.38
N ILE A 227 32.13 14.97 17.80
CA ILE A 227 32.43 16.40 17.79
C ILE A 227 32.37 17.01 19.19
N TYR A 228 31.37 16.59 19.99
CA TYR A 228 31.25 17.00 21.37
C TYR A 228 32.47 16.56 22.22
N ASN A 229 32.89 15.31 22.03
CA ASN A 229 34.04 14.75 22.73
C ASN A 229 35.32 15.51 22.39
N GLU A 230 35.54 15.81 21.11
CA GLU A 230 36.71 16.62 20.68
C GLU A 230 36.70 18.01 21.28
N TYR A 231 35.56 18.68 21.24
CA TYR A 231 35.35 20.00 21.86
C TYR A 231 35.65 19.97 23.36
N ARG A 232 35.10 19.01 24.08
CA ARG A 232 35.29 18.85 25.51
C ARG A 232 36.77 18.63 25.87
N GLU A 233 37.43 17.72 25.12
CA GLU A 233 38.85 17.44 25.34
C GLU A 233 39.72 18.66 25.16
N LEU A 234 39.45 19.47 24.13
CA LEU A 234 40.19 20.72 23.88
C LEU A 234 39.98 21.74 24.99
N CYS A 235 38.76 21.91 25.47
CA CYS A 235 38.45 22.79 26.58
C CYS A 235 39.10 22.34 27.89
N GLU A 236 39.03 21.05 28.20
CA GLU A 236 39.66 20.49 29.40
C GLU A 236 41.18 20.63 29.37
N ALA A 237 41.80 20.38 28.21
CA ALA A 237 43.23 20.54 28.04
C ALA A 237 43.67 22.01 28.27
N PHE A 238 42.89 22.97 27.75
CA PHE A 238 43.16 24.37 27.94
C PHE A 238 43.12 24.79 29.42
N PHE A 239 42.04 24.45 30.13
CA PHE A 239 41.90 24.84 31.54
C PHE A 239 42.87 24.08 32.46
N LYS A 240 43.22 22.86 32.12
CA LYS A 240 44.27 22.10 32.83
C LYS A 240 45.61 22.79 32.68
N ALA A 241 45.97 23.20 31.47
CA ALA A 241 47.22 23.93 31.20
C ALA A 241 47.26 25.29 31.90
N LYS A 242 46.13 26.00 31.92
CA LYS A 242 45.98 27.29 32.64
C LYS A 242 46.23 27.09 34.15
N THR A 243 45.61 26.07 34.75
CA THR A 243 45.82 25.75 36.17
C THR A 243 47.27 25.44 36.46
N ALA A 244 47.94 24.66 35.59
CA ALA A 244 49.36 24.36 35.74
C ALA A 244 50.24 25.62 35.66
N TYR A 245 49.91 26.53 34.76
CA TYR A 245 50.65 27.82 34.65
C TYR A 245 50.57 28.65 35.93
N TYR A 246 49.38 28.78 36.52
CA TYR A 246 49.18 29.57 37.71
C TYR A 246 49.70 28.89 38.99
N LYS A 247 49.92 27.61 39.00
CA LYS A 247 50.55 26.87 40.12
C LYS A 247 52.07 26.93 40.12
N GLY A 248 52.66 27.09 38.94
CA GLY A 248 54.12 27.21 38.75
C GLY A 248 54.58 28.61 38.95
#